data_c5e1b6695321aac434ef5320b2a59a7f
#
_entry.id   c5e1b6695321aac434ef5320b2a59a7f
#
_cell.length_a   1.000
_cell.length_b   1.000
_cell.length_c   1.000
_cell.angle_alpha   90.00
_cell.angle_beta   90.00
_cell.angle_gamma   90.00
#
_symmetry.space_group_name_H-M   'P 1'
#
loop_
_entity.id
_entity.type
_entity.pdbx_description
1 polymer ?
#
loop_
_entity_poly.entity_id
_entity_poly.type
_entity_poly.pdbx_seq_one_letter_code
_entity_poly.pdbx_strand_id
1 'polypeptide(L)'
;MAEDLVIVGGGVMGLFTAYHASERFARVVVLERGRVGDPMTASFGRTRSYRCDYLDPVYARLAREAQRLWREFETATASRALVRCGCVNIAKRAVTPDLATTYAVLSHRILENLGMPTASYDGEQVRAAYPIVDADLARVDVDGGLVDLQSVTAALCATLDARGVRIVENVEVERITRGAEGEIRIAADAGGWTAHALVVCAGHGTNDVLARMDGARLHVPLTRDRPIEARYYTPPARERAAYSSESMPVLAYLDAGIYCHPIVEGVIDRVKIGYYHPPDLPRSTTVIDNVAAFVEQCLPGLRDAESEPVGDTDGCDYDLVADDDFVLGPVPGFPGAHVGVGWRGTGYKFSPWVGRVLSELALQQGTVYDIGRFDPARFDQGGSDDAAIDSRPAAAAR
;
A
#
# COMPACT_ATOMS: atom_id res chain seq x y z
N MET A 1 -20.55 19.90 20.40
CA MET A 1 -21.22 19.74 19.09
C MET A 1 -20.73 18.43 18.50
N ALA A 2 -21.59 17.66 17.83
CA ALA A 2 -21.19 16.41 17.19
C ALA A 2 -20.27 16.71 16.00
N GLU A 3 -19.28 15.85 15.76
CA GLU A 3 -18.48 15.85 14.55
C GLU A 3 -19.28 15.26 13.40
N ASP A 4 -18.97 15.64 12.17
CA ASP A 4 -19.60 15.04 11.02
C ASP A 4 -18.97 13.67 10.75
N LEU A 5 -17.64 13.58 10.88
CA LEU A 5 -16.87 12.36 10.71
C LEU A 5 -15.74 12.25 11.74
N VAL A 6 -15.64 11.09 12.38
CA VAL A 6 -14.44 10.69 13.12
C VAL A 6 -13.72 9.57 12.39
N ILE A 7 -12.41 9.67 12.29
CA ILE A 7 -11.53 8.66 11.70
C ILE A 7 -10.59 8.15 12.81
N VAL A 8 -10.56 6.84 13.04
CA VAL A 8 -9.65 6.20 13.99
C VAL A 8 -8.49 5.60 13.24
N GLY A 9 -7.29 6.17 13.48
CA GLY A 9 -6.02 5.86 12.84
C GLY A 9 -5.50 6.97 11.95
N GLY A 10 -4.35 7.56 12.34
CA GLY A 10 -3.63 8.63 11.64
C GLY A 10 -2.56 8.12 10.67
N GLY A 11 -2.64 6.86 10.25
CA GLY A 11 -1.84 6.32 9.16
C GLY A 11 -2.24 6.88 7.79
N VAL A 12 -1.49 6.55 6.73
CA VAL A 12 -1.73 7.10 5.39
C VAL A 12 -3.16 6.88 4.89
N MET A 13 -3.82 5.76 5.24
CA MET A 13 -5.19 5.49 4.83
C MET A 13 -6.18 6.45 5.50
N GLY A 14 -6.04 6.66 6.82
CA GLY A 14 -6.89 7.60 7.56
C GLY A 14 -6.66 9.05 7.15
N LEU A 15 -5.40 9.44 6.91
CA LEU A 15 -5.07 10.79 6.44
C LEU A 15 -5.63 11.08 5.04
N PHE A 16 -5.55 10.13 4.09
CA PHE A 16 -6.22 10.29 2.79
C PHE A 16 -7.74 10.26 2.90
N THR A 17 -8.30 9.47 3.83
CA THR A 17 -9.74 9.52 4.12
C THR A 17 -10.14 10.92 4.59
N ALA A 18 -9.39 11.50 5.54
CA ALA A 18 -9.61 12.87 6.01
C ALA A 18 -9.43 13.90 4.90
N TYR A 19 -8.42 13.73 4.03
CA TYR A 19 -8.15 14.61 2.89
C TYR A 19 -9.36 14.72 1.95
N HIS A 20 -9.92 13.58 1.53
CA HIS A 20 -11.10 13.58 0.66
C HIS A 20 -12.38 13.98 1.41
N ALA A 21 -12.53 13.56 2.67
CA ALA A 21 -13.69 13.89 3.49
C ALA A 21 -13.80 15.40 3.78
N SER A 22 -12.67 16.09 3.99
CA SER A 22 -12.63 17.51 4.28
C SER A 22 -13.16 18.43 3.16
N GLU A 23 -13.37 17.87 1.98
CA GLU A 23 -14.05 18.59 0.87
C GLU A 23 -15.58 18.58 0.99
N ARG A 24 -16.13 17.69 1.81
CA ARG A 24 -17.57 17.41 1.91
C ARG A 24 -18.12 17.57 3.33
N PHE A 25 -17.34 17.28 4.34
CA PHE A 25 -17.69 17.39 5.75
C PHE A 25 -17.09 18.66 6.35
N ALA A 26 -17.88 19.39 7.14
CA ALA A 26 -17.42 20.62 7.78
C ALA A 26 -16.54 20.34 9.01
N ARG A 27 -16.77 19.20 9.71
CA ARG A 27 -16.08 18.85 10.95
C ARG A 27 -15.56 17.42 10.86
N VAL A 28 -14.28 17.30 10.59
CA VAL A 28 -13.56 16.02 10.52
C VAL A 28 -12.52 15.97 11.64
N VAL A 29 -12.46 14.84 12.33
CA VAL A 29 -11.47 14.58 13.37
C VAL A 29 -10.78 13.25 13.08
N VAL A 30 -9.45 13.25 13.16
CA VAL A 30 -8.62 12.04 13.13
C VAL A 30 -8.12 11.78 14.53
N LEU A 31 -8.34 10.59 15.06
CA LEU A 31 -7.83 10.13 16.36
C LEU A 31 -6.68 9.15 16.10
N GLU A 32 -5.50 9.48 16.60
CA GLU A 32 -4.30 8.64 16.47
C GLU A 32 -3.78 8.23 17.85
N ARG A 33 -3.58 6.93 18.03
CA ARG A 33 -3.10 6.36 19.30
C ARG A 33 -1.68 6.83 19.65
N GLY A 34 -0.81 6.92 18.66
CA GLY A 34 0.54 7.44 18.78
C GLY A 34 0.67 8.82 18.17
N ARG A 35 1.63 8.96 17.26
CA ARG A 35 1.85 10.17 16.48
C ARG A 35 1.75 9.87 14.99
N VAL A 36 1.31 10.84 14.23
CA VAL A 36 1.39 10.76 12.77
C VAL A 36 2.85 10.68 12.34
N GLY A 37 3.17 9.68 11.51
CA GLY A 37 4.55 9.41 11.10
C GLY A 37 5.37 8.64 12.14
N ASP A 38 4.73 8.00 13.11
CA ASP A 38 5.41 7.15 14.10
C ASP A 38 6.09 5.96 13.42
N PRO A 39 7.36 5.64 13.78
CA PRO A 39 8.10 4.48 13.27
C PRO A 39 7.40 3.13 13.48
N MET A 40 6.51 3.03 14.45
CA MET A 40 5.75 1.81 14.73
C MET A 40 4.59 1.57 13.77
N THR A 41 4.34 2.48 12.82
CA THR A 41 3.24 2.35 11.85
C THR A 41 3.72 1.80 10.50
N ALA A 42 2.88 1.03 9.81
CA ALA A 42 3.16 0.57 8.44
C ALA A 42 3.26 1.71 7.41
N SER A 43 2.80 2.90 7.78
CA SER A 43 2.89 4.12 6.96
C SER A 43 4.24 4.82 7.05
N PHE A 44 5.08 4.44 8.01
CA PHE A 44 6.41 5.00 8.19
C PHE A 44 7.41 4.46 7.17
N GLY A 45 8.48 5.19 6.96
CA GLY A 45 9.61 4.85 6.10
C GLY A 45 10.02 5.99 5.18
N ARG A 46 10.86 5.69 4.19
CA ARG A 46 11.41 6.68 3.25
C ARG A 46 10.68 6.61 1.92
N THR A 47 10.59 5.43 1.34
CA THR A 47 10.06 5.25 -0.01
C THR A 47 9.18 4.01 -0.13
N ARG A 48 8.17 4.09 -1.01
CA ARG A 48 7.37 2.95 -1.49
C ARG A 48 7.23 3.04 -3.01
N SER A 49 7.23 1.89 -3.67
CA SER A 49 6.96 1.85 -5.12
C SER A 49 5.49 2.10 -5.42
N TYR A 50 5.19 2.80 -6.52
CA TYR A 50 3.87 2.78 -7.13
C TYR A 50 3.98 2.31 -8.59
N ARG A 51 3.19 1.34 -8.94
CA ARG A 51 3.20 0.63 -10.22
C ARG A 51 1.85 -0.03 -10.45
N CYS A 52 1.52 -0.38 -11.70
CA CYS A 52 0.24 -1.01 -12.05
C CYS A 52 0.34 -2.45 -12.55
N ASP A 53 1.51 -3.09 -12.50
CA ASP A 53 1.69 -4.48 -12.89
C ASP A 53 1.18 -5.42 -11.78
N TYR A 54 0.01 -5.99 -12.03
CA TYR A 54 -0.63 -7.03 -11.21
C TYR A 54 -1.11 -8.17 -12.12
N LEU A 55 -1.12 -9.39 -11.58
CA LEU A 55 -1.71 -10.56 -12.26
C LEU A 55 -3.24 -10.57 -12.16
N ASP A 56 -3.79 -9.83 -11.21
CA ASP A 56 -5.23 -9.65 -11.07
C ASP A 56 -5.67 -8.37 -11.80
N PRO A 57 -6.58 -8.48 -12.79
CA PRO A 57 -7.09 -7.33 -13.55
C PRO A 57 -7.78 -6.26 -12.69
N VAL A 58 -8.39 -6.64 -11.56
CA VAL A 58 -9.02 -5.70 -10.64
C VAL A 58 -7.95 -4.82 -10.01
N TYR A 59 -6.91 -5.43 -9.43
CA TYR A 59 -5.81 -4.69 -8.83
C TYR A 59 -5.02 -3.85 -9.84
N ALA A 60 -4.86 -4.32 -11.09
CA ALA A 60 -4.24 -3.53 -12.15
C ALA A 60 -5.01 -2.24 -12.43
N ARG A 61 -6.35 -2.31 -12.54
CA ARG A 61 -7.23 -1.13 -12.72
C ARG A 61 -7.17 -0.19 -11.52
N LEU A 62 -7.25 -0.73 -10.30
CA LEU A 62 -7.18 0.06 -9.08
C LEU A 62 -5.83 0.75 -8.93
N ALA A 63 -4.73 0.08 -9.27
CA ALA A 63 -3.40 0.68 -9.25
C ALA A 63 -3.28 1.83 -10.26
N ARG A 64 -3.85 1.68 -11.47
CA ARG A 64 -3.89 2.76 -12.46
C ARG A 64 -4.70 3.95 -11.98
N GLU A 65 -5.84 3.71 -11.37
CA GLU A 65 -6.65 4.75 -10.75
C GLU A 65 -5.91 5.44 -9.60
N ALA A 66 -5.25 4.67 -8.76
CA ALA A 66 -4.41 5.22 -7.69
C ALA A 66 -3.26 6.10 -8.25
N GLN A 67 -2.61 5.71 -9.36
CA GLN A 67 -1.62 6.55 -10.03
C GLN A 67 -2.21 7.90 -10.49
N ARG A 68 -3.44 7.89 -10.97
CA ARG A 68 -4.16 9.12 -11.36
C ARG A 68 -4.41 10.00 -10.14
N LEU A 69 -4.93 9.44 -9.06
CA LEU A 69 -5.22 10.15 -7.81
C LEU A 69 -3.95 10.68 -7.11
N TRP A 70 -2.84 9.96 -7.18
CA TRP A 70 -1.54 10.45 -6.72
C TRP A 70 -1.12 11.73 -7.45
N ARG A 71 -1.27 11.77 -8.78
CA ARG A 71 -0.96 12.99 -9.57
C ARG A 71 -1.88 14.16 -9.22
N GLU A 72 -3.16 13.88 -8.99
CA GLU A 72 -4.12 14.89 -8.55
C GLU A 72 -3.75 15.45 -7.17
N PHE A 73 -3.40 14.56 -6.21
CA PHE A 73 -2.94 14.96 -4.89
C PHE A 73 -1.70 15.86 -4.97
N GLU A 74 -0.68 15.44 -5.73
CA GLU A 74 0.56 16.22 -5.89
C GLU A 74 0.28 17.61 -6.48
N THR A 75 -0.60 17.68 -7.50
CA THR A 75 -1.00 18.95 -8.11
C THR A 75 -1.77 19.82 -7.13
N ALA A 76 -2.74 19.26 -6.41
CA ALA A 76 -3.59 20.00 -5.49
C ALA A 76 -2.84 20.53 -4.26
N THR A 77 -1.81 19.80 -3.81
CA THR A 77 -1.01 20.19 -2.64
C THR A 77 0.27 20.93 -3.00
N ALA A 78 0.61 21.06 -4.29
CA ALA A 78 1.88 21.56 -4.79
C ALA A 78 3.10 20.83 -4.15
N SER A 79 2.91 19.58 -3.73
CA SER A 79 3.96 18.76 -3.12
C SER A 79 4.85 18.13 -4.19
N ARG A 80 6.01 17.60 -3.77
CA ARG A 80 6.89 16.77 -4.60
C ARG A 80 6.97 15.37 -4.02
N ALA A 81 5.80 14.75 -3.84
CA ALA A 81 5.69 13.45 -3.21
C ALA A 81 6.03 12.27 -4.15
N LEU A 82 5.97 12.50 -5.46
CA LEU A 82 6.21 11.46 -6.46
C LEU A 82 7.58 11.64 -7.14
N VAL A 83 8.36 10.56 -7.15
CA VAL A 83 9.60 10.43 -7.93
C VAL A 83 9.28 9.60 -9.17
N ARG A 84 9.13 10.27 -10.32
CA ARG A 84 8.69 9.67 -11.58
C ARG A 84 9.88 9.09 -12.35
N CYS A 85 10.51 8.06 -11.79
CA CYS A 85 11.64 7.37 -12.41
C CYS A 85 11.25 6.14 -13.24
N GLY A 86 9.95 5.85 -13.35
CA GLY A 86 9.48 4.60 -13.92
C GLY A 86 9.58 3.41 -12.95
N CYS A 87 8.92 2.31 -13.33
CA CYS A 87 9.04 1.04 -12.63
C CYS A 87 9.21 -0.08 -13.66
N VAL A 88 10.20 -0.94 -13.46
CA VAL A 88 10.58 -1.98 -14.41
C VAL A 88 10.57 -3.32 -13.71
N ASN A 89 9.68 -4.22 -14.15
CA ASN A 89 9.62 -5.60 -13.68
C ASN A 89 10.45 -6.45 -14.63
N ILE A 90 11.56 -7.00 -14.12
CA ILE A 90 12.56 -7.72 -14.92
C ILE A 90 12.40 -9.23 -14.80
N ALA A 91 12.91 -9.95 -15.80
CA ALA A 91 13.01 -11.41 -15.80
C ALA A 91 14.33 -11.86 -16.43
N LYS A 92 14.84 -13.00 -15.98
CA LYS A 92 16.12 -13.57 -16.42
C LYS A 92 16.01 -15.08 -16.66
N ARG A 93 16.47 -15.57 -17.83
CA ARG A 93 16.41 -16.99 -18.19
C ARG A 93 17.22 -17.89 -17.24
N ALA A 94 18.30 -17.37 -16.70
CA ALA A 94 19.09 -18.11 -15.71
C ALA A 94 18.30 -18.41 -14.42
N VAL A 95 17.24 -17.62 -14.14
CA VAL A 95 16.38 -17.74 -12.97
C VAL A 95 15.06 -18.42 -13.34
N THR A 96 14.42 -17.97 -14.41
CA THR A 96 13.17 -18.52 -14.95
C THR A 96 13.37 -18.86 -16.42
N PRO A 97 13.69 -20.15 -16.74
CA PRO A 97 14.04 -20.55 -18.11
C PRO A 97 12.97 -20.23 -19.16
N ASP A 98 11.68 -20.41 -18.83
CA ASP A 98 10.57 -20.03 -19.69
C ASP A 98 10.08 -18.61 -19.32
N LEU A 99 10.58 -17.63 -20.04
CA LEU A 99 10.19 -16.22 -19.81
C LEU A 99 8.69 -15.96 -20.04
N ALA A 100 7.99 -16.80 -20.79
CA ALA A 100 6.56 -16.61 -21.07
C ALA A 100 5.68 -16.81 -19.81
N THR A 101 6.21 -17.49 -18.81
CA THR A 101 5.54 -17.74 -17.51
C THR A 101 5.87 -16.71 -16.45
N THR A 102 6.77 -15.76 -16.72
CA THR A 102 7.20 -14.77 -15.75
C THR A 102 6.11 -13.74 -15.45
N TYR A 103 6.14 -13.21 -14.25
CA TYR A 103 5.24 -12.13 -13.83
C TYR A 103 5.30 -10.94 -14.79
N ALA A 104 6.48 -10.59 -15.27
CA ALA A 104 6.68 -9.51 -16.24
C ALA A 104 5.86 -9.72 -17.51
N VAL A 105 5.89 -10.93 -18.10
CA VAL A 105 5.12 -11.24 -19.32
C VAL A 105 3.63 -11.34 -19.02
N LEU A 106 3.26 -12.01 -17.95
CA LEU A 106 1.86 -12.22 -17.60
C LEU A 106 1.16 -10.90 -17.28
N SER A 107 1.79 -10.03 -16.47
CA SER A 107 1.24 -8.71 -16.16
C SER A 107 1.17 -7.79 -17.38
N HIS A 108 2.16 -7.88 -18.29
CA HIS A 108 2.12 -7.15 -19.56
C HIS A 108 0.88 -7.51 -20.39
N ARG A 109 0.60 -8.81 -20.57
CA ARG A 109 -0.59 -9.29 -21.30
C ARG A 109 -1.89 -8.84 -20.66
N ILE A 110 -1.98 -8.83 -19.32
CA ILE A 110 -3.16 -8.35 -18.61
C ILE A 110 -3.39 -6.87 -18.90
N LEU A 111 -2.34 -6.05 -18.85
CA LEU A 111 -2.44 -4.62 -19.12
C LEU A 111 -2.82 -4.33 -20.58
N GLU A 112 -2.26 -5.07 -21.56
CA GLU A 112 -2.67 -4.98 -22.95
C GLU A 112 -4.15 -5.32 -23.12
N ASN A 113 -4.62 -6.42 -22.52
CA ASN A 113 -6.03 -6.83 -22.58
C ASN A 113 -6.97 -5.80 -21.92
N LEU A 114 -6.48 -5.02 -20.99
CA LEU A 114 -7.20 -3.92 -20.35
C LEU A 114 -7.12 -2.60 -21.14
N GLY A 115 -6.37 -2.57 -22.25
CA GLY A 115 -6.10 -1.34 -23.00
C GLY A 115 -5.28 -0.31 -22.23
N MET A 116 -4.48 -0.77 -21.25
CA MET A 116 -3.66 0.10 -20.40
C MET A 116 -2.26 0.27 -21.01
N PRO A 117 -1.64 1.46 -20.89
CA PRO A 117 -0.27 1.67 -21.35
C PRO A 117 0.70 0.69 -20.68
N THR A 118 1.48 0.00 -21.49
CA THR A 118 2.52 -0.94 -21.06
C THR A 118 3.54 -1.11 -22.18
N ALA A 119 4.79 -1.38 -21.83
CA ALA A 119 5.83 -1.70 -22.79
C ALA A 119 6.61 -2.94 -22.32
N SER A 120 7.12 -3.71 -23.29
CA SER A 120 7.98 -4.85 -23.04
C SER A 120 9.31 -4.63 -23.75
N TYR A 121 10.42 -4.84 -23.06
CA TYR A 121 11.78 -4.75 -23.57
C TYR A 121 12.41 -6.13 -23.56
N ASP A 122 13.07 -6.48 -24.67
CA ASP A 122 13.97 -7.64 -24.69
C ASP A 122 15.33 -7.32 -24.01
N GLY A 123 16.20 -8.32 -23.90
CA GLY A 123 17.46 -8.14 -23.18
C GLY A 123 18.40 -7.13 -23.82
N GLU A 124 18.34 -6.88 -25.13
CA GLU A 124 19.14 -5.84 -25.79
C GLU A 124 18.61 -4.45 -25.44
N GLN A 125 17.30 -4.28 -25.49
CA GLN A 125 16.63 -3.04 -25.09
C GLN A 125 16.83 -2.72 -23.60
N VAL A 126 16.78 -3.76 -22.72
CA VAL A 126 17.07 -3.59 -21.29
C VAL A 126 18.49 -3.08 -21.08
N ARG A 127 19.49 -3.71 -21.71
CA ARG A 127 20.89 -3.28 -21.59
C ARG A 127 21.14 -1.88 -22.17
N ALA A 128 20.45 -1.52 -23.24
CA ALA A 128 20.56 -0.20 -23.83
C ALA A 128 19.93 0.87 -22.93
N ALA A 129 18.76 0.61 -22.37
CA ALA A 129 18.04 1.56 -21.52
C ALA A 129 18.59 1.64 -20.09
N TYR A 130 19.03 0.51 -19.54
CA TYR A 130 19.46 0.36 -18.14
C TYR A 130 20.77 -0.44 -18.06
N PRO A 131 21.94 0.15 -18.41
CA PRO A 131 23.23 -0.55 -18.54
C PRO A 131 23.70 -1.30 -17.30
N ILE A 132 23.22 -0.90 -16.10
CA ILE A 132 23.56 -1.52 -14.82
C ILE A 132 22.72 -2.77 -14.53
N VAL A 133 21.66 -3.03 -15.32
CA VAL A 133 20.71 -4.13 -15.10
C VAL A 133 21.02 -5.29 -16.03
N ASP A 134 21.26 -6.47 -15.45
CA ASP A 134 21.41 -7.71 -16.21
C ASP A 134 20.10 -8.50 -16.17
N ALA A 135 19.32 -8.39 -17.25
CA ALA A 135 18.06 -9.10 -17.45
C ALA A 135 17.84 -9.42 -18.93
N ASP A 136 17.03 -10.45 -19.19
CA ASP A 136 16.71 -10.91 -20.55
C ASP A 136 15.40 -10.35 -21.08
N LEU A 137 14.56 -9.81 -20.18
CA LEU A 137 13.27 -9.24 -20.50
C LEU A 137 12.85 -8.25 -19.40
N ALA A 138 12.10 -7.24 -19.76
CA ALA A 138 11.46 -6.36 -18.80
C ALA A 138 10.09 -5.87 -19.26
N ARG A 139 9.16 -5.74 -18.34
CA ARG A 139 7.93 -4.96 -18.49
C ARG A 139 8.17 -3.57 -17.89
N VAL A 140 7.84 -2.53 -18.64
CA VAL A 140 8.11 -1.14 -18.27
C VAL A 140 6.80 -0.39 -17.98
N ASP A 141 6.74 0.25 -16.81
CA ASP A 141 5.71 1.22 -16.41
C ASP A 141 6.35 2.60 -16.34
N VAL A 142 6.19 3.37 -17.40
CA VAL A 142 6.75 4.73 -17.50
C VAL A 142 6.10 5.72 -16.54
N ASP A 143 4.87 5.45 -16.14
CA ASP A 143 4.09 6.27 -15.19
C ASP A 143 4.33 5.85 -13.71
N GLY A 144 5.08 4.78 -13.49
CA GLY A 144 5.45 4.28 -12.17
C GLY A 144 6.62 5.03 -11.55
N GLY A 145 7.02 4.61 -10.35
CA GLY A 145 8.16 5.17 -9.63
C GLY A 145 8.07 5.00 -8.13
N LEU A 146 8.51 6.00 -7.38
CA LEU A 146 8.52 6.02 -5.93
C LEU A 146 7.61 7.12 -5.37
N VAL A 147 7.09 6.84 -4.19
CA VAL A 147 6.46 7.82 -3.30
C VAL A 147 7.44 8.15 -2.18
N ASP A 148 7.71 9.43 -1.94
CA ASP A 148 8.40 9.91 -0.74
C ASP A 148 7.39 10.05 0.40
N LEU A 149 7.48 9.16 1.36
CA LEU A 149 6.50 9.04 2.44
C LEU A 149 6.48 10.25 3.37
N GLN A 150 7.64 10.84 3.60
CA GLN A 150 7.74 12.02 4.47
C GLN A 150 7.10 13.24 3.81
N SER A 151 7.35 13.45 2.52
CA SER A 151 6.70 14.52 1.74
C SER A 151 5.18 14.32 1.67
N VAL A 152 4.70 13.08 1.51
CA VAL A 152 3.25 12.78 1.56
C VAL A 152 2.66 13.14 2.90
N THR A 153 3.26 12.67 3.99
CA THR A 153 2.75 12.91 5.35
C THR A 153 2.73 14.40 5.66
N ALA A 154 3.79 15.11 5.34
CA ALA A 154 3.87 16.56 5.53
C ALA A 154 2.81 17.31 4.72
N ALA A 155 2.62 16.96 3.44
CA ALA A 155 1.62 17.58 2.57
C ALA A 155 0.18 17.30 3.05
N LEU A 156 -0.11 16.06 3.49
CA LEU A 156 -1.41 15.71 4.07
C LEU A 156 -1.68 16.52 5.34
N CYS A 157 -0.76 16.51 6.30
CA CYS A 157 -0.92 17.24 7.56
C CYS A 157 -1.11 18.75 7.33
N ALA A 158 -0.30 19.37 6.48
CA ALA A 158 -0.43 20.79 6.16
C ALA A 158 -1.77 21.13 5.48
N THR A 159 -2.23 20.26 4.56
CA THR A 159 -3.51 20.46 3.87
C THR A 159 -4.70 20.28 4.82
N LEU A 160 -4.63 19.27 5.68
CA LEU A 160 -5.68 18.97 6.66
C LEU A 160 -5.81 20.10 7.69
N ASP A 161 -4.68 20.62 8.19
CA ASP A 161 -4.66 21.79 9.09
C ASP A 161 -5.28 23.02 8.43
N ALA A 162 -4.87 23.35 7.20
CA ALA A 162 -5.41 24.46 6.42
C ALA A 162 -6.93 24.33 6.15
N ARG A 163 -7.47 23.10 6.10
CA ARG A 163 -8.90 22.82 5.93
C ARG A 163 -9.64 22.69 7.27
N GLY A 164 -8.98 22.92 8.41
CA GLY A 164 -9.58 22.86 9.74
C GLY A 164 -9.87 21.44 10.25
N VAL A 165 -9.29 20.41 9.66
CA VAL A 165 -9.36 19.05 10.19
C VAL A 165 -8.51 18.94 11.45
N ARG A 166 -9.08 18.40 12.51
CA ARG A 166 -8.35 18.18 13.76
C ARG A 166 -7.70 16.80 13.77
N ILE A 167 -6.40 16.76 13.89
CA ILE A 167 -5.65 15.52 14.18
C ILE A 167 -5.33 15.53 15.66
N VAL A 168 -5.86 14.56 16.40
CA VAL A 168 -5.64 14.42 17.84
C VAL A 168 -4.77 13.20 18.06
N GLU A 169 -3.53 13.45 18.44
CA GLU A 169 -2.52 12.42 18.70
C GLU A 169 -2.51 11.98 20.17
N ASN A 170 -1.92 10.81 20.44
CA ASN A 170 -1.82 10.18 21.74
C ASN A 170 -3.20 9.96 22.38
N VAL A 171 -4.15 9.47 21.60
CA VAL A 171 -5.52 9.19 22.02
C VAL A 171 -5.86 7.73 21.78
N GLU A 172 -6.06 6.99 22.85
CA GLU A 172 -6.53 5.62 22.76
C GLU A 172 -8.04 5.53 22.93
N VAL A 173 -8.71 5.05 21.87
CA VAL A 173 -10.16 4.80 21.88
C VAL A 173 -10.45 3.62 22.80
N GLU A 174 -11.31 3.81 23.81
CA GLU A 174 -11.66 2.79 24.81
C GLU A 174 -13.00 2.10 24.53
N ARG A 175 -13.97 2.84 23.99
CA ARG A 175 -15.30 2.32 23.72
C ARG A 175 -16.01 3.14 22.62
N ILE A 176 -16.74 2.46 21.76
CA ILE A 176 -17.58 3.05 20.71
C ILE A 176 -18.99 2.49 20.83
N THR A 177 -19.98 3.38 20.96
CA THR A 177 -21.39 3.02 21.15
C THR A 177 -22.29 3.82 20.21
N ARG A 178 -23.51 3.36 20.02
CA ARG A 178 -24.56 4.15 19.38
C ARG A 178 -25.46 4.80 20.44
N GLY A 179 -25.72 6.08 20.28
CA GLY A 179 -26.70 6.79 21.09
C GLY A 179 -28.13 6.58 20.58
N ALA A 180 -29.09 7.08 21.35
CA ALA A 180 -30.52 6.87 21.09
C ALA A 180 -31.00 7.54 19.79
N GLU A 181 -30.37 8.62 19.37
CA GLU A 181 -30.68 9.34 18.12
C GLU A 181 -29.87 8.83 16.92
N GLY A 182 -29.10 7.75 17.10
CA GLY A 182 -28.31 7.12 16.06
C GLY A 182 -26.89 7.69 15.92
N GLU A 183 -26.54 8.68 16.72
CA GLU A 183 -25.17 9.22 16.79
C GLU A 183 -24.18 8.18 17.29
N ILE A 184 -22.94 8.29 16.87
CA ILE A 184 -21.83 7.44 17.31
C ILE A 184 -21.08 8.17 18.44
N ARG A 185 -20.95 7.53 19.58
CA ARG A 185 -20.23 8.04 20.76
C ARG A 185 -18.91 7.29 20.89
N ILE A 186 -17.82 8.02 20.95
CA ILE A 186 -16.46 7.51 21.10
C ILE A 186 -15.93 8.01 22.44
N ALA A 187 -15.65 7.09 23.34
CA ALA A 187 -14.94 7.36 24.58
C ALA A 187 -13.46 7.00 24.41
N ALA A 188 -12.58 7.84 24.92
CA ALA A 188 -11.15 7.63 24.92
C ALA A 188 -10.52 8.21 26.20
N ASP A 189 -9.29 7.85 26.49
CA ASP A 189 -8.52 8.31 27.65
C ASP A 189 -8.39 9.85 27.72
N ALA A 190 -8.31 10.51 26.55
CA ALA A 190 -8.21 11.97 26.44
C ALA A 190 -9.57 12.68 26.37
N GLY A 191 -10.71 11.98 26.54
CA GLY A 191 -12.05 12.57 26.47
C GLY A 191 -13.02 11.80 25.56
N GLY A 192 -14.03 12.49 25.04
CA GLY A 192 -15.06 11.86 24.21
C GLY A 192 -15.43 12.68 22.98
N TRP A 193 -15.89 11.97 21.95
CA TRP A 193 -16.41 12.54 20.72
C TRP A 193 -17.79 11.97 20.40
N THR A 194 -18.56 12.75 19.71
CA THR A 194 -19.83 12.31 19.11
C THR A 194 -19.77 12.60 17.63
N ALA A 195 -20.16 11.63 16.80
CA ALA A 195 -20.07 11.74 15.35
C ALA A 195 -21.31 11.20 14.65
N HIS A 196 -21.53 11.62 13.40
CA HIS A 196 -22.56 11.05 12.53
C HIS A 196 -22.03 9.87 11.73
N ALA A 197 -20.74 9.85 11.40
CA ALA A 197 -20.07 8.77 10.72
C ALA A 197 -18.71 8.43 11.37
N LEU A 198 -18.28 7.18 11.21
CA LEU A 198 -17.01 6.67 11.72
C LEU A 198 -16.28 5.90 10.64
N VAL A 199 -14.97 6.12 10.53
CA VAL A 199 -14.08 5.28 9.73
C VAL A 199 -12.96 4.71 10.58
N VAL A 200 -12.73 3.41 10.51
CA VAL A 200 -11.65 2.70 11.20
C VAL A 200 -10.55 2.35 10.20
N CYS A 201 -9.38 2.99 10.36
CA CYS A 201 -8.16 2.79 9.56
C CYS A 201 -6.95 2.51 10.48
N ALA A 202 -7.15 1.66 11.50
CA ALA A 202 -6.19 1.47 12.59
C ALA A 202 -5.07 0.44 12.29
N GLY A 203 -4.93 0.00 11.02
CA GLY A 203 -3.92 -0.98 10.62
C GLY A 203 -3.99 -2.24 11.49
N HIS A 204 -2.87 -2.65 12.07
CA HIS A 204 -2.83 -3.84 12.95
C HIS A 204 -3.72 -3.72 14.20
N GLY A 205 -4.07 -2.50 14.63
CA GLY A 205 -4.98 -2.26 15.75
C GLY A 205 -6.46 -2.30 15.37
N THR A 206 -6.81 -2.63 14.13
CA THR A 206 -8.21 -2.59 13.65
C THR A 206 -9.11 -3.51 14.48
N ASN A 207 -8.71 -4.76 14.74
CA ASN A 207 -9.52 -5.67 15.56
C ASN A 207 -9.67 -5.20 17.01
N ASP A 208 -8.68 -4.52 17.58
CA ASP A 208 -8.76 -3.95 18.91
C ASP A 208 -9.82 -2.83 18.97
N VAL A 209 -9.88 -2.00 17.92
CA VAL A 209 -10.91 -0.96 17.80
C VAL A 209 -12.30 -1.58 17.57
N LEU A 210 -12.40 -2.57 16.67
CA LEU A 210 -13.67 -3.27 16.40
C LEU A 210 -14.22 -3.96 17.67
N ALA A 211 -13.37 -4.56 18.48
CA ALA A 211 -13.78 -5.20 19.75
C ALA A 211 -14.31 -4.20 20.78
N ARG A 212 -14.00 -2.91 20.64
CA ARG A 212 -14.49 -1.81 21.48
C ARG A 212 -15.80 -1.18 20.94
N MET A 213 -16.33 -1.69 19.84
CA MET A 213 -17.56 -1.21 19.21
C MET A 213 -18.75 -2.08 19.64
N ASP A 214 -19.64 -1.53 20.47
CA ASP A 214 -20.81 -2.26 20.99
C ASP A 214 -21.76 -2.63 19.83
N GLY A 215 -21.88 -3.93 19.54
CA GLY A 215 -22.74 -4.46 18.49
C GLY A 215 -22.05 -4.68 17.13
N ALA A 216 -20.78 -4.35 16.98
CA ALA A 216 -20.02 -4.76 15.80
C ALA A 216 -19.84 -6.29 15.78
N ARG A 217 -20.03 -6.90 14.59
CA ARG A 217 -19.92 -8.34 14.38
C ARG A 217 -18.75 -8.72 13.47
N LEU A 218 -17.81 -7.81 13.31
CA LEU A 218 -16.65 -7.99 12.43
C LEU A 218 -15.40 -8.34 13.25
N HIS A 219 -14.76 -9.43 12.87
CA HIS A 219 -13.38 -9.73 13.25
C HIS A 219 -12.62 -10.15 11.99
N VAL A 220 -11.66 -9.34 11.58
CA VAL A 220 -10.85 -9.62 10.39
C VAL A 220 -9.73 -10.58 10.76
N PRO A 221 -9.55 -11.71 10.06
CA PRO A 221 -8.47 -12.67 10.34
C PRO A 221 -7.13 -12.11 9.84
N LEU A 222 -6.60 -11.09 10.53
CA LEU A 222 -5.37 -10.42 10.19
C LEU A 222 -4.16 -11.23 10.64
N THR A 223 -3.23 -11.45 9.73
CA THR A 223 -1.88 -11.93 10.02
C THR A 223 -0.90 -10.78 9.83
N ARG A 224 -0.05 -10.57 10.83
CA ARG A 224 1.05 -9.61 10.75
C ARG A 224 2.28 -10.31 10.18
N ASP A 225 2.87 -9.74 9.15
CA ASP A 225 4.08 -10.27 8.52
C ASP A 225 5.08 -9.13 8.26
N ARG A 226 6.32 -9.48 7.99
CA ARG A 226 7.40 -8.54 7.70
C ARG A 226 8.15 -8.97 6.44
N PRO A 227 8.81 -8.03 5.73
CA PRO A 227 9.78 -8.39 4.70
C PRO A 227 10.81 -9.37 5.26
N ILE A 228 11.14 -10.37 4.48
CA ILE A 228 12.14 -11.38 4.87
C ILE A 228 13.49 -10.71 5.06
N GLU A 229 13.85 -9.78 4.16
CA GLU A 229 15.09 -9.04 4.19
C GLU A 229 14.93 -7.68 3.50
N ALA A 230 15.55 -6.64 4.04
CA ALA A 230 15.73 -5.37 3.34
C ALA A 230 17.10 -4.76 3.67
N ARG A 231 17.81 -4.31 2.65
CA ARG A 231 19.17 -3.77 2.77
C ARG A 231 19.34 -2.49 1.98
N TYR A 232 20.22 -1.63 2.48
CA TYR A 232 20.80 -0.53 1.74
C TYR A 232 22.15 -0.94 1.15
N TYR A 233 22.39 -0.56 -0.10
CA TYR A 233 23.66 -0.73 -0.79
C TYR A 233 24.25 0.64 -1.13
N THR A 234 25.54 0.82 -0.86
CA THR A 234 26.29 2.03 -1.19
C THR A 234 27.09 1.78 -2.48
N PRO A 235 26.65 2.25 -3.65
CA PRO A 235 27.40 2.05 -4.89
C PRO A 235 28.77 2.72 -4.81
N PRO A 236 29.81 2.22 -5.54
CA PRO A 236 31.06 2.92 -5.70
C PRO A 236 30.85 4.37 -6.19
N ALA A 237 31.61 5.32 -5.66
CA ALA A 237 31.40 6.76 -5.94
C ALA A 237 31.35 7.08 -7.45
N ARG A 238 32.19 6.42 -8.26
CA ARG A 238 32.22 6.58 -9.73
C ARG A 238 30.96 6.08 -10.44
N GLU A 239 30.21 5.19 -9.82
CA GLU A 239 29.02 4.54 -10.39
C GLU A 239 27.71 5.09 -9.80
N ARG A 240 27.80 5.92 -8.74
CA ARG A 240 26.64 6.42 -8.00
C ARG A 240 25.57 7.05 -8.90
N ALA A 241 25.96 7.80 -9.93
CA ALA A 241 25.02 8.45 -10.85
C ALA A 241 24.18 7.45 -11.64
N ALA A 242 24.72 6.27 -11.95
CA ALA A 242 23.98 5.22 -12.66
C ALA A 242 22.87 4.59 -11.79
N TYR A 243 22.98 4.71 -10.47
CA TYR A 243 22.00 4.23 -9.50
C TYR A 243 21.04 5.30 -8.99
N SER A 244 21.12 6.52 -9.52
CA SER A 244 20.19 7.60 -9.18
C SER A 244 18.83 7.42 -9.89
N SER A 245 17.78 8.00 -9.34
CA SER A 245 16.43 8.00 -9.96
C SER A 245 16.35 8.70 -11.32
N GLU A 246 17.39 9.40 -11.73
CA GLU A 246 17.52 10.00 -13.07
C GLU A 246 17.95 8.97 -14.12
N SER A 247 18.65 7.90 -13.70
CA SER A 247 19.24 6.89 -14.58
C SER A 247 18.68 5.49 -14.35
N MET A 248 18.20 5.21 -13.15
CA MET A 248 17.68 3.91 -12.73
C MET A 248 16.22 4.02 -12.31
N PRO A 249 15.31 3.24 -12.89
CA PRO A 249 13.92 3.15 -12.42
C PRO A 249 13.84 2.35 -11.11
N VAL A 250 12.65 2.28 -10.53
CA VAL A 250 12.34 1.20 -9.59
C VAL A 250 12.45 -0.13 -10.32
N LEU A 251 13.26 -1.03 -9.81
CA LEU A 251 13.30 -2.39 -10.32
C LEU A 251 12.43 -3.31 -9.47
N ALA A 252 11.78 -4.25 -10.11
CA ALA A 252 11.05 -5.33 -9.48
C ALA A 252 11.42 -6.66 -10.13
N TYR A 253 11.63 -7.70 -9.34
CA TYR A 253 11.71 -9.08 -9.78
C TYR A 253 10.60 -9.84 -9.03
N LEU A 254 9.37 -9.72 -9.56
CA LEU A 254 8.18 -10.13 -8.80
C LEU A 254 8.06 -11.66 -8.70
N ASP A 255 8.62 -12.42 -9.65
CA ASP A 255 8.70 -13.89 -9.53
C ASP A 255 9.49 -14.34 -8.30
N ALA A 256 10.44 -13.52 -7.83
CA ALA A 256 11.21 -13.78 -6.62
C ALA A 256 10.73 -12.94 -5.41
N GLY A 257 9.82 -11.99 -5.59
CA GLY A 257 9.38 -11.09 -4.52
C GLY A 257 10.42 -10.02 -4.16
N ILE A 258 11.21 -9.56 -5.11
CA ILE A 258 12.22 -8.50 -4.92
C ILE A 258 11.70 -7.16 -5.44
N TYR A 259 12.03 -6.10 -4.70
CA TYR A 259 11.97 -4.72 -5.18
C TYR A 259 13.29 -4.00 -4.93
N CYS A 260 13.61 -3.04 -5.79
CA CYS A 260 14.83 -2.25 -5.68
C CYS A 260 14.52 -0.77 -5.99
N HIS A 261 14.86 0.10 -5.06
CA HIS A 261 14.64 1.55 -5.19
C HIS A 261 15.97 2.23 -5.48
N PRO A 262 16.04 3.10 -6.51
CA PRO A 262 17.22 3.90 -6.80
C PRO A 262 17.50 4.92 -5.70
N ILE A 263 18.68 5.50 -5.75
CA ILE A 263 19.05 6.69 -4.97
C ILE A 263 18.15 7.84 -5.41
N VAL A 264 17.55 8.52 -4.46
CA VAL A 264 16.73 9.72 -4.68
C VAL A 264 17.33 10.86 -3.85
N GLU A 265 17.80 11.90 -4.52
CA GLU A 265 18.42 13.03 -3.84
C GLU A 265 17.49 13.66 -2.80
N GLY A 266 17.99 13.89 -1.60
CA GLY A 266 17.23 14.44 -0.48
C GLY A 266 16.27 13.46 0.20
N VAL A 267 16.07 12.24 -0.36
CA VAL A 267 15.15 11.22 0.19
C VAL A 267 15.93 10.00 0.70
N ILE A 268 16.58 9.27 -0.18
CA ILE A 268 17.45 8.14 0.15
C ILE A 268 18.76 8.26 -0.63
N ASP A 269 19.88 8.13 0.06
CA ASP A 269 21.23 8.32 -0.49
C ASP A 269 21.91 7.00 -0.90
N ARG A 270 21.21 5.88 -0.80
CA ARG A 270 21.65 4.52 -1.10
C ARG A 270 20.59 3.77 -1.89
N VAL A 271 20.99 2.71 -2.56
CA VAL A 271 20.06 1.78 -3.22
C VAL A 271 19.38 0.93 -2.16
N LYS A 272 18.07 0.95 -2.08
CA LYS A 272 17.29 0.10 -1.17
C LYS A 272 16.79 -1.13 -1.91
N ILE A 273 17.13 -2.32 -1.44
CA ILE A 273 16.65 -3.58 -2.01
C ILE A 273 15.91 -4.35 -0.92
N GLY A 274 14.70 -4.79 -1.20
CA GLY A 274 13.90 -5.59 -0.28
C GLY A 274 13.43 -6.88 -0.92
N TYR A 275 13.48 -7.94 -0.13
CA TYR A 275 12.91 -9.23 -0.41
C TYR A 275 11.66 -9.40 0.45
N TYR A 276 10.49 -9.29 -0.17
CA TYR A 276 9.22 -9.61 0.44
C TYR A 276 8.69 -10.85 -0.27
N HIS A 277 8.12 -11.76 0.44
CA HIS A 277 7.53 -12.94 -0.18
C HIS A 277 6.01 -12.77 -0.17
N PRO A 278 5.42 -12.32 -1.29
CA PRO A 278 3.96 -12.30 -1.36
C PRO A 278 3.43 -13.73 -1.27
N PRO A 279 2.41 -13.99 -0.46
CA PRO A 279 1.92 -15.35 -0.18
C PRO A 279 1.32 -16.04 -1.42
N ASP A 280 0.91 -15.28 -2.43
CA ASP A 280 0.28 -15.75 -3.66
C ASP A 280 1.27 -16.09 -4.78
N LEU A 281 2.56 -15.76 -4.63
CA LEU A 281 3.57 -16.15 -5.60
C LEU A 281 4.21 -17.48 -5.18
N PRO A 282 4.07 -18.54 -6.00
CA PRO A 282 4.87 -19.72 -5.79
C PRO A 282 6.33 -19.29 -5.82
N ARG A 283 7.15 -19.77 -4.87
CA ARG A 283 8.60 -19.60 -4.96
C ARG A 283 9.06 -20.30 -6.22
N SER A 284 9.01 -19.55 -7.33
CA SER A 284 9.30 -20.10 -8.66
C SER A 284 10.78 -20.36 -8.86
N THR A 285 11.62 -19.91 -7.91
CA THR A 285 13.07 -20.03 -8.07
C THR A 285 13.78 -20.20 -6.73
N THR A 286 14.76 -21.13 -6.73
CA THR A 286 15.76 -21.26 -5.68
C THR A 286 17.03 -20.46 -5.99
N VAL A 287 17.08 -19.73 -7.11
CA VAL A 287 18.25 -18.99 -7.58
C VAL A 287 18.29 -17.59 -6.93
N ILE A 288 17.12 -16.95 -6.78
CA ILE A 288 16.99 -15.68 -6.06
C ILE A 288 16.10 -15.93 -4.83
N ASP A 289 16.72 -16.25 -3.72
CA ASP A 289 16.06 -16.54 -2.43
C ASP A 289 16.41 -15.52 -1.33
N ASN A 290 17.23 -14.53 -1.67
CA ASN A 290 17.63 -13.43 -0.80
C ASN A 290 18.08 -12.21 -1.62
N VAL A 291 18.35 -11.09 -0.94
CA VAL A 291 18.78 -9.83 -1.59
C VAL A 291 20.15 -9.97 -2.26
N ALA A 292 21.10 -10.69 -1.65
CA ALA A 292 22.43 -10.86 -2.22
C ALA A 292 22.40 -11.67 -3.52
N ALA A 293 21.57 -12.71 -3.58
CA ALA A 293 21.37 -13.50 -4.80
C ALA A 293 20.76 -12.66 -5.94
N PHE A 294 19.84 -11.73 -5.62
CA PHE A 294 19.33 -10.79 -6.61
C PHE A 294 20.43 -9.85 -7.13
N VAL A 295 21.25 -9.29 -6.24
CA VAL A 295 22.39 -8.44 -6.63
C VAL A 295 23.33 -9.20 -7.54
N GLU A 296 23.70 -10.44 -7.15
CA GLU A 296 24.57 -11.30 -7.95
C GLU A 296 24.03 -11.54 -9.37
N GLN A 297 22.74 -11.79 -9.50
CA GLN A 297 22.12 -12.13 -10.77
C GLN A 297 21.78 -10.92 -11.64
N CYS A 298 21.35 -9.81 -11.05
CA CYS A 298 20.70 -8.74 -11.78
C CYS A 298 21.40 -7.37 -11.68
N LEU A 299 22.26 -7.16 -10.67
CA LEU A 299 22.93 -5.86 -10.41
C LEU A 299 24.43 -6.06 -10.15
N PRO A 300 25.20 -6.57 -11.14
CA PRO A 300 26.60 -6.96 -10.93
C PRO A 300 27.50 -5.84 -10.41
N GLY A 301 27.19 -4.59 -10.69
CA GLY A 301 27.95 -3.43 -10.17
C GLY A 301 27.81 -3.22 -8.65
N LEU A 302 26.87 -3.91 -7.98
CA LEU A 302 26.72 -3.82 -6.52
C LEU A 302 27.28 -5.05 -5.77
N ARG A 303 27.92 -6.00 -6.44
CA ARG A 303 28.42 -7.23 -5.80
C ARG A 303 29.37 -6.96 -4.65
N ASP A 304 30.29 -6.02 -4.86
CA ASP A 304 31.30 -5.63 -3.88
C ASP A 304 30.94 -4.35 -3.11
N ALA A 305 29.70 -3.88 -3.24
CA ALA A 305 29.25 -2.68 -2.55
C ALA A 305 29.01 -2.93 -1.07
N GLU A 306 29.34 -1.95 -0.23
CA GLU A 306 28.98 -1.99 1.18
C GLU A 306 27.45 -2.08 1.32
N SER A 307 26.98 -2.97 2.20
CA SER A 307 25.56 -3.12 2.47
C SER A 307 25.27 -3.24 3.95
N GLU A 308 24.15 -2.68 4.37
CA GLU A 308 23.64 -2.79 5.75
C GLU A 308 22.14 -3.07 5.77
N PRO A 309 21.62 -3.73 6.82
CA PRO A 309 20.19 -3.88 7.01
C PRO A 309 19.50 -2.51 7.06
N VAL A 310 18.28 -2.44 6.50
CA VAL A 310 17.45 -1.24 6.57
C VAL A 310 17.05 -0.89 8.01
N GLY A 311 16.95 -1.89 8.88
CA GLY A 311 16.55 -1.73 10.28
C GLY A 311 15.08 -1.33 10.44
N ASP A 312 14.70 -0.98 11.67
CA ASP A 312 13.31 -0.63 12.00
C ASP A 312 12.89 0.75 11.47
N THR A 313 13.86 1.58 11.06
CA THR A 313 13.59 2.97 10.62
C THR A 313 13.02 3.09 9.22
N ASP A 314 13.02 2.04 8.42
CA ASP A 314 12.40 2.01 7.07
C ASP A 314 11.81 0.61 6.77
N GLY A 315 11.54 -0.16 7.82
CA GLY A 315 10.81 -1.41 7.78
C GLY A 315 9.33 -1.18 7.48
N CYS A 316 8.62 -2.24 7.19
CA CYS A 316 7.18 -2.21 7.01
C CYS A 316 6.59 -3.51 7.54
N ASP A 317 5.65 -3.41 8.47
CA ASP A 317 4.83 -4.55 8.84
C ASP A 317 3.64 -4.63 7.89
N TYR A 318 3.31 -5.82 7.43
CA TYR A 318 2.18 -6.09 6.56
C TYR A 318 0.99 -6.57 7.37
N ASP A 319 -0.18 -6.15 6.97
CA ASP A 319 -1.45 -6.73 7.37
C ASP A 319 -1.98 -7.58 6.21
N LEU A 320 -1.98 -8.89 6.44
CA LEU A 320 -2.42 -9.88 5.47
C LEU A 320 -3.76 -10.47 5.91
N VAL A 321 -4.60 -10.78 4.94
CA VAL A 321 -5.86 -11.51 5.12
C VAL A 321 -5.77 -12.81 4.33
N ALA A 322 -6.39 -13.87 4.83
CA ALA A 322 -6.22 -15.21 4.26
C ALA A 322 -6.67 -15.33 2.80
N ASP A 323 -7.63 -14.53 2.35
CA ASP A 323 -8.10 -14.48 0.97
C ASP A 323 -7.30 -13.52 0.08
N ASP A 324 -6.28 -12.87 0.66
CA ASP A 324 -5.39 -11.93 0.00
C ASP A 324 -6.10 -10.73 -0.66
N ASP A 325 -7.30 -10.37 -0.19
CA ASP A 325 -8.05 -9.18 -0.64
C ASP A 325 -8.13 -8.11 0.44
N PHE A 326 -8.22 -6.85 0.02
CA PHE A 326 -8.48 -5.75 0.95
C PHE A 326 -9.80 -5.97 1.69
N VAL A 327 -9.92 -5.42 2.88
CA VAL A 327 -11.18 -5.33 3.64
C VAL A 327 -11.59 -3.87 3.65
N LEU A 328 -12.67 -3.54 2.93
CA LEU A 328 -13.05 -2.14 2.68
C LEU A 328 -14.56 -2.03 2.54
N GLY A 329 -15.22 -1.41 3.50
CA GLY A 329 -16.68 -1.27 3.46
C GLY A 329 -17.32 -1.02 4.82
N PRO A 330 -18.66 -1.19 4.93
CA PRO A 330 -19.39 -1.00 6.18
C PRO A 330 -19.01 -2.04 7.24
N VAL A 331 -19.06 -1.65 8.51
CA VAL A 331 -18.84 -2.56 9.64
C VAL A 331 -20.13 -3.33 9.93
N PRO A 332 -20.17 -4.67 9.74
CA PRO A 332 -21.32 -5.49 10.09
C PRO A 332 -21.77 -5.28 11.53
N GLY A 333 -23.06 -5.07 11.72
CA GLY A 333 -23.68 -4.85 13.04
C GLY A 333 -23.53 -3.42 13.60
N PHE A 334 -22.79 -2.51 12.91
CA PHE A 334 -22.60 -1.14 13.38
C PHE A 334 -22.88 -0.11 12.27
N PRO A 335 -24.15 0.25 12.01
CA PRO A 335 -24.52 1.23 10.98
C PRO A 335 -23.81 2.58 11.17
N GLY A 336 -23.37 3.19 10.06
CA GLY A 336 -22.67 4.48 10.06
C GLY A 336 -21.17 4.36 10.29
N ALA A 337 -20.66 3.14 10.54
CA ALA A 337 -19.21 2.89 10.61
C ALA A 337 -18.70 2.12 9.39
N HIS A 338 -17.50 2.46 8.95
CA HIS A 338 -16.80 1.81 7.84
C HIS A 338 -15.37 1.44 8.28
N VAL A 339 -14.80 0.45 7.63
CA VAL A 339 -13.44 -0.06 7.94
C VAL A 339 -12.61 -0.18 6.68
N GLY A 340 -11.30 0.04 6.84
CA GLY A 340 -10.30 -0.23 5.83
C GLY A 340 -9.05 -0.87 6.44
N VAL A 341 -8.71 -2.12 6.02
CA VAL A 341 -7.57 -2.90 6.52
C VAL A 341 -7.20 -4.04 5.55
N GLY A 342 -6.10 -4.75 5.81
CA GLY A 342 -5.71 -5.93 5.01
C GLY A 342 -5.00 -5.56 3.71
N TRP A 343 -3.93 -4.77 3.79
CA TRP A 343 -3.33 -4.13 2.61
C TRP A 343 -2.26 -4.95 1.90
N ARG A 344 -2.03 -6.22 2.28
CA ARG A 344 -1.20 -7.20 1.56
C ARG A 344 0.28 -6.80 1.36
N GLY A 345 0.85 -5.91 2.18
CA GLY A 345 2.18 -5.35 1.93
C GLY A 345 2.26 -4.46 0.67
N THR A 346 1.17 -4.23 -0.04
CA THR A 346 1.14 -3.41 -1.26
C THR A 346 0.27 -2.15 -1.14
N GLY A 347 -0.39 -1.95 0.00
CA GLY A 347 -1.46 -0.97 0.19
C GLY A 347 -1.07 0.48 0.00
N TYR A 348 0.15 0.89 0.37
CA TYR A 348 0.52 2.30 0.37
C TYR A 348 0.24 3.00 -0.96
N LYS A 349 0.52 2.36 -2.10
CA LYS A 349 0.25 2.93 -3.42
C LYS A 349 -1.23 3.16 -3.71
N PHE A 350 -2.13 2.44 -3.03
CA PHE A 350 -3.58 2.57 -3.17
C PHE A 350 -4.19 3.61 -2.22
N SER A 351 -3.41 4.21 -1.32
CA SER A 351 -3.94 5.06 -0.25
C SER A 351 -4.81 6.23 -0.71
N PRO A 352 -4.55 6.95 -1.83
CA PRO A 352 -5.46 7.98 -2.29
C PRO A 352 -6.82 7.42 -2.74
N TRP A 353 -6.83 6.24 -3.38
CA TRP A 353 -8.05 5.55 -3.78
C TRP A 353 -8.84 5.03 -2.58
N VAL A 354 -8.15 4.37 -1.64
CA VAL A 354 -8.78 3.89 -0.39
C VAL A 354 -9.41 5.04 0.38
N GLY A 355 -8.67 6.14 0.56
CA GLY A 355 -9.17 7.32 1.26
C GLY A 355 -10.40 7.92 0.58
N ARG A 356 -10.42 7.97 -0.74
CA ARG A 356 -11.58 8.43 -1.51
C ARG A 356 -12.79 7.53 -1.29
N VAL A 357 -12.62 6.22 -1.44
CA VAL A 357 -13.70 5.24 -1.23
C VAL A 357 -14.27 5.36 0.18
N LEU A 358 -13.42 5.35 1.22
CA LEU A 358 -13.88 5.46 2.61
C LEU A 358 -14.60 6.78 2.90
N SER A 359 -14.15 7.89 2.31
CA SER A 359 -14.84 9.17 2.45
C SER A 359 -16.22 9.18 1.76
N GLU A 360 -16.34 8.57 0.58
CA GLU A 360 -17.60 8.43 -0.15
C GLU A 360 -18.59 7.52 0.62
N LEU A 361 -18.12 6.41 1.19
CA LEU A 361 -18.93 5.54 2.03
C LEU A 361 -19.43 6.23 3.29
N ALA A 362 -18.57 7.01 3.96
CA ALA A 362 -18.94 7.77 5.15
C ALA A 362 -20.04 8.82 4.87
N LEU A 363 -20.12 9.32 3.65
CA LEU A 363 -21.20 10.22 3.19
C LEU A 363 -22.53 9.49 2.95
N GLN A 364 -22.58 8.15 3.04
CA GLN A 364 -23.75 7.31 2.76
C GLN A 364 -24.31 7.49 1.34
N GLN A 365 -23.51 7.94 0.40
CA GLN A 365 -23.88 8.16 -1.00
C GLN A 365 -23.45 7.00 -1.91
N GLY A 366 -22.82 5.97 -1.33
CA GLY A 366 -22.17 4.91 -2.08
C GLY A 366 -20.88 5.41 -2.73
N THR A 367 -20.22 4.53 -3.48
CA THR A 367 -19.01 4.87 -4.26
C THR A 367 -19.20 4.47 -5.72
N VAL A 368 -18.50 5.17 -6.63
CA VAL A 368 -18.49 4.86 -8.05
C VAL A 368 -17.66 3.62 -8.39
N TYR A 369 -16.86 3.14 -7.42
CA TYR A 369 -15.99 1.98 -7.59
C TYR A 369 -16.72 0.70 -7.23
N ASP A 370 -16.48 -0.37 -7.98
CA ASP A 370 -16.91 -1.72 -7.58
C ASP A 370 -15.99 -2.24 -6.47
N ILE A 371 -16.51 -2.23 -5.25
CA ILE A 371 -15.83 -2.69 -4.04
C ILE A 371 -16.44 -3.96 -3.46
N GLY A 372 -17.40 -4.58 -4.12
CA GLY A 372 -18.12 -5.77 -3.61
C GLY A 372 -17.18 -6.91 -3.21
N ARG A 373 -16.07 -7.08 -3.93
CA ARG A 373 -15.02 -8.05 -3.59
C ARG A 373 -14.37 -7.80 -2.23
N PHE A 374 -14.34 -6.55 -1.76
CA PHE A 374 -13.65 -6.11 -0.54
C PHE A 374 -14.59 -6.01 0.66
N ASP A 375 -15.89 -6.40 0.51
CA ASP A 375 -16.90 -6.24 1.54
C ASP A 375 -16.49 -6.94 2.84
N PRO A 376 -16.45 -6.23 3.97
CA PRO A 376 -16.19 -6.81 5.28
C PRO A 376 -17.20 -7.88 5.71
N ALA A 377 -18.41 -7.89 5.15
CA ALA A 377 -19.46 -8.86 5.48
C ALA A 377 -19.01 -10.32 5.25
N ARG A 378 -18.00 -10.57 4.41
CA ARG A 378 -17.41 -11.91 4.25
C ARG A 378 -16.73 -12.46 5.52
N PHE A 379 -16.53 -11.60 6.54
CA PHE A 379 -16.00 -11.96 7.85
C PHE A 379 -16.99 -11.65 8.98
N ASP A 380 -18.31 -11.50 8.67
CA ASP A 380 -19.34 -11.26 9.67
C ASP A 380 -19.51 -12.49 10.60
N GLN A 381 -19.37 -12.30 11.90
CA GLN A 381 -19.52 -13.34 12.91
C GLN A 381 -20.98 -13.54 13.38
N GLY A 382 -21.93 -12.82 12.82
CA GLY A 382 -23.35 -12.85 13.21
C GLY A 382 -24.22 -13.91 12.52
N GLY A 383 -23.66 -14.69 11.61
CA GLY A 383 -24.37 -15.76 10.88
C GLY A 383 -23.97 -17.14 11.40
N SER A 384 -24.54 -17.59 12.53
CA SER A 384 -24.57 -19.03 12.81
C SER A 384 -25.82 -19.60 12.08
N ASP A 385 -25.61 -20.02 10.83
CA ASP A 385 -26.31 -21.15 10.23
C ASP A 385 -25.55 -21.53 8.95
N ASP A 386 -24.95 -22.72 9.01
CA ASP A 386 -24.50 -23.60 7.94
C ASP A 386 -24.41 -22.99 6.51
N ALA A 387 -23.39 -22.19 6.24
CA ALA A 387 -22.84 -22.13 4.91
C ALA A 387 -21.38 -22.57 5.01
N ALA A 388 -21.14 -23.83 4.66
CA ALA A 388 -19.84 -24.39 4.46
C ALA A 388 -18.99 -23.38 3.67
N ILE A 389 -17.87 -23.01 4.25
CA ILE A 389 -16.80 -22.30 3.54
C ILE A 389 -16.44 -23.21 2.37
N ASP A 390 -17.02 -22.88 1.21
CA ASP A 390 -16.59 -23.45 -0.06
C ASP A 390 -15.14 -22.98 -0.25
N SER A 391 -14.23 -23.86 0.16
CA SER A 391 -12.82 -23.70 -0.06
C SER A 391 -12.61 -23.73 -1.58
N ARG A 392 -12.67 -22.55 -2.20
CA ARG A 392 -12.23 -22.41 -3.59
C ARG A 392 -10.77 -22.84 -3.60
N PRO A 393 -10.42 -23.86 -4.37
CA PRO A 393 -9.03 -24.24 -4.49
C PRO A 393 -8.25 -23.04 -5.05
N ALA A 394 -7.11 -22.77 -4.47
CA ALA A 394 -6.13 -21.84 -5.02
C ALA A 394 -6.07 -22.06 -6.52
N ALA A 395 -6.30 -20.99 -7.29
CA ALA A 395 -6.30 -21.05 -8.74
C ALA A 395 -4.98 -21.65 -9.19
N ALA A 396 -5.02 -22.93 -9.53
CA ALA A 396 -3.90 -23.60 -10.14
C ALA A 396 -3.60 -22.86 -11.44
N ALA A 397 -2.39 -22.38 -11.55
CA ALA A 397 -1.85 -21.82 -12.76
C ALA A 397 -2.09 -22.78 -13.94
N ARG A 398 -2.83 -22.35 -14.94
CA ARG A 398 -2.77 -22.82 -16.30
C ARG A 398 -2.40 -21.65 -17.20
#